data_eab41ef0d32fca8b8bbbef916d417cc1
#
_entry.id   eab41ef0d32fca8b8bbbef916d417cc1
#
_cell.length_a   1.000
_cell.length_b   1.000
_cell.length_c   1.000
_cell.angle_alpha   90.00
_cell.angle_beta   90.00
_cell.angle_gamma   90.00
#
_symmetry.space_group_name_H-M   'P 1'
#
loop_
_entity.id
_entity.type
_entity.pdbx_description
1 polymer ?
#
loop_
_entity_poly.entity_id
_entity_poly.type
_entity_poly.pdbx_seq_one_letter_code
_entity_poly.pdbx_strand_id
1 'polypeptide(L)'
;MRVTTVGVVGAGAMGSGIAALAASAGCRVVLLDIPGDADPKSPNRSAPAKNGLQKAIKSKPASFMEAAAAARVRTGNTEDHLQWLAECDWICEAIIEQPAPKQALFARIEALMKPTAIVTSNTSGIPMAVFSKGVGRSSVAGSSARTSSIRHATCTCSR
;
A
#
# COMPACT_ATOMS: atom_id res chain seq x y z
N MET A 1 -6.89 9.82 15.14
CA MET A 1 -5.59 9.38 14.58
C MET A 1 -5.24 10.30 13.43
N ARG A 2 -4.03 10.85 13.40
CA ARG A 2 -3.57 11.70 12.30
C ARG A 2 -2.73 10.85 11.35
N VAL A 3 -3.11 10.76 10.07
CA VAL A 3 -2.34 10.08 9.03
C VAL A 3 -1.36 11.07 8.44
N THR A 4 -0.08 10.78 8.51
CA THR A 4 1.02 11.62 8.00
C THR A 4 1.84 10.90 6.95
N THR A 5 1.88 9.57 7.02
CA THR A 5 2.65 8.73 6.10
C THR A 5 1.76 7.61 5.56
N VAL A 6 1.67 7.49 4.24
CA VAL A 6 0.82 6.53 3.53
C VAL A 6 1.70 5.58 2.72
N GLY A 7 1.50 4.29 2.89
CA GLY A 7 2.06 3.26 2.04
C GLY A 7 1.05 2.82 0.98
N VAL A 8 1.46 2.73 -0.26
CA VAL A 8 0.65 2.17 -1.35
C VAL A 8 1.43 1.04 -2.00
N VAL A 9 0.83 -0.13 -2.07
CA VAL A 9 1.44 -1.31 -2.70
C VAL A 9 0.65 -1.68 -3.95
N GLY A 10 1.32 -1.59 -5.08
CA GLY A 10 0.77 -1.64 -6.42
C GLY A 10 0.76 -0.25 -7.07
N ALA A 11 1.59 -0.03 -8.09
CA ALA A 11 1.72 1.24 -8.80
C ALA A 11 0.97 1.25 -10.16
N GLY A 12 -0.09 0.44 -10.26
CA GLY A 12 -1.04 0.50 -11.36
C GLY A 12 -1.84 1.82 -11.37
N ALA A 13 -2.82 1.93 -12.25
CA ALA A 13 -3.64 3.15 -12.38
C ALA A 13 -4.29 3.58 -11.05
N MET A 14 -4.88 2.61 -10.30
CA MET A 14 -5.54 2.91 -9.03
C MET A 14 -4.53 3.27 -7.95
N GLY A 15 -3.48 2.47 -7.75
CA GLY A 15 -2.49 2.73 -6.70
C GLY A 15 -1.73 4.03 -6.91
N SER A 16 -1.34 4.34 -8.14
CA SER A 16 -0.69 5.62 -8.47
C SER A 16 -1.62 6.81 -8.25
N GLY A 17 -2.92 6.66 -8.55
CA GLY A 17 -3.93 7.68 -8.25
C GLY A 17 -4.13 7.91 -6.76
N ILE A 18 -4.20 6.83 -5.95
CA ILE A 18 -4.29 6.91 -4.49
C ILE A 18 -3.04 7.59 -3.91
N ALA A 19 -1.85 7.22 -4.41
CA ALA A 19 -0.59 7.85 -4.00
C ALA A 19 -0.57 9.35 -4.31
N ALA A 20 -1.05 9.75 -5.51
CA ALA A 20 -1.14 11.15 -5.91
C ALA A 20 -2.12 11.94 -5.01
N LEU A 21 -3.28 11.36 -4.69
CA LEU A 21 -4.27 11.98 -3.81
C LEU A 21 -3.70 12.18 -2.40
N ALA A 22 -3.08 11.14 -1.82
CA ALA A 22 -2.48 11.23 -0.49
C ALA A 22 -1.35 12.27 -0.43
N ALA A 23 -0.50 12.33 -1.47
CA ALA A 23 0.57 13.31 -1.56
C ALA A 23 0.01 14.74 -1.71
N SER A 24 -1.07 14.93 -2.47
CA SER A 24 -1.76 16.21 -2.62
C SER A 24 -2.41 16.66 -1.31
N ALA A 25 -2.86 15.72 -0.46
CA ALA A 25 -3.35 16.00 0.88
C ALA A 25 -2.22 16.31 1.90
N GLY A 26 -0.96 16.38 1.46
CA GLY A 26 0.19 16.73 2.29
C GLY A 26 0.88 15.55 2.98
N CYS A 27 0.47 14.31 2.74
CA CYS A 27 1.11 13.14 3.31
C CYS A 27 2.45 12.81 2.61
N ARG A 28 3.38 12.22 3.36
CA ARG A 28 4.49 11.48 2.78
C ARG A 28 3.97 10.16 2.24
N VAL A 29 4.41 9.76 1.07
CA VAL A 29 3.89 8.55 0.42
C VAL A 29 5.04 7.61 0.05
N VAL A 30 4.88 6.34 0.39
CA VAL A 30 5.71 5.23 -0.08
C VAL A 30 4.90 4.47 -1.12
N LEU A 31 5.36 4.49 -2.37
CA LEU A 31 4.72 3.76 -3.48
C LEU A 31 5.62 2.59 -3.88
N LEU A 32 5.14 1.37 -3.65
CA LEU A 32 5.84 0.13 -3.96
C LEU A 32 5.12 -0.65 -5.07
N ASP A 33 5.90 -1.37 -5.86
CA ASP A 33 5.38 -2.36 -6.80
C ASP A 33 6.30 -3.60 -6.81
N ILE A 34 5.95 -4.60 -7.58
CA ILE A 34 6.84 -5.75 -7.81
C ILE A 34 8.18 -5.28 -8.41
N PRO A 35 9.27 -6.02 -8.21
CA PRO A 35 10.52 -5.73 -8.89
C PRO A 35 10.33 -5.78 -10.41
N GLY A 36 10.86 -4.77 -11.11
CA GLY A 36 10.87 -4.72 -12.58
C GLY A 36 11.94 -5.58 -13.22
N ASP A 37 12.87 -6.06 -12.40
CA ASP A 37 13.98 -6.91 -12.82
C ASP A 37 14.28 -7.95 -11.74
N ALA A 38 14.57 -9.18 -12.13
CA ALA A 38 14.92 -10.27 -11.23
C ALA A 38 16.35 -10.15 -10.68
N ASP A 39 17.26 -9.49 -11.39
CA ASP A 39 18.63 -9.28 -10.94
C ASP A 39 18.67 -8.33 -9.72
N PRO A 40 19.12 -8.78 -8.54
CA PRO A 40 19.19 -7.95 -7.34
C PRO A 40 20.05 -6.69 -7.49
N LYS A 41 20.97 -6.67 -8.45
CA LYS A 41 21.87 -5.54 -8.71
C LYS A 41 21.35 -4.57 -9.78
N SER A 42 20.24 -4.89 -10.44
CA SER A 42 19.70 -4.07 -11.51
C SER A 42 19.20 -2.71 -10.98
N PRO A 43 19.58 -1.60 -11.63
CA PRO A 43 19.06 -0.27 -11.31
C PRO A 43 17.55 -0.13 -11.65
N ASN A 44 16.99 -1.08 -12.40
CA ASN A 44 15.62 -1.05 -12.88
C ASN A 44 14.63 -1.78 -11.97
N ARG A 45 15.07 -2.32 -10.84
CA ARG A 45 14.20 -3.05 -9.90
C ARG A 45 12.98 -2.25 -9.44
N SER A 46 13.10 -0.94 -9.26
CA SER A 46 11.97 -0.08 -8.88
C SER A 46 11.31 0.64 -10.08
N ALA A 47 11.59 0.21 -11.30
CA ALA A 47 11.02 0.82 -12.50
C ALA A 47 9.48 0.80 -12.55
N PRO A 48 8.76 -0.29 -12.17
CA PRO A 48 7.31 -0.29 -12.16
C PRO A 48 6.71 0.84 -11.31
N ALA A 49 7.19 1.04 -10.08
CA ALA A 49 6.72 2.11 -9.20
C ALA A 49 7.08 3.50 -9.75
N LYS A 50 8.28 3.67 -10.28
CA LYS A 50 8.70 4.93 -10.92
C LYS A 50 7.83 5.26 -12.14
N ASN A 51 7.56 4.26 -12.98
CA ASN A 51 6.71 4.43 -14.16
C ASN A 51 5.26 4.74 -13.78
N GLY A 52 4.73 4.11 -12.74
CA GLY A 52 3.41 4.41 -12.19
C GLY A 52 3.31 5.86 -11.73
N LEU A 53 4.29 6.33 -10.98
CA LEU A 53 4.37 7.73 -10.55
C LEU A 53 4.44 8.69 -11.74
N GLN A 54 5.27 8.40 -12.74
CA GLN A 54 5.41 9.22 -13.95
C GLN A 54 4.11 9.29 -14.77
N LYS A 55 3.38 8.17 -14.86
CA LYS A 55 2.07 8.15 -15.50
C LYS A 55 1.06 9.02 -14.74
N ALA A 56 1.04 8.97 -13.40
CA ALA A 56 0.18 9.81 -12.59
C ALA A 56 0.50 11.31 -12.73
N ILE A 57 1.79 11.67 -12.83
CA ILE A 57 2.21 13.07 -13.06
C ILE A 57 1.72 13.58 -14.44
N LYS A 58 1.76 12.71 -15.46
CA LYS A 58 1.40 13.06 -16.84
C LYS A 58 -0.07 12.82 -17.17
N SER A 59 -0.88 12.32 -16.24
CA SER A 59 -2.27 11.92 -16.49
C SER A 59 -3.16 13.11 -16.85
N LYS A 60 -4.16 12.82 -17.67
CA LYS A 60 -5.24 13.76 -18.00
C LYS A 60 -6.59 13.05 -17.80
N PRO A 61 -7.44 13.46 -16.86
CA PRO A 61 -7.25 14.60 -15.93
C PRO A 61 -6.08 14.38 -14.97
N ALA A 62 -5.55 15.46 -14.40
CA ALA A 62 -4.40 15.44 -13.49
C ALA A 62 -4.71 14.62 -12.24
N SER A 63 -3.84 13.66 -11.89
CA SER A 63 -3.95 12.90 -10.64
C SER A 63 -3.44 13.69 -9.43
N PHE A 64 -2.48 14.58 -9.64
CA PHE A 64 -1.98 15.49 -8.61
C PHE A 64 -2.71 16.82 -8.66
N MET A 65 -3.14 17.34 -7.51
CA MET A 65 -3.71 18.69 -7.40
C MET A 65 -2.65 19.77 -7.64
N GLU A 66 -1.41 19.49 -7.20
CA GLU A 66 -0.24 20.35 -7.41
C GLU A 66 0.94 19.49 -7.88
N ALA A 67 1.63 19.91 -8.92
CA ALA A 67 2.79 19.17 -9.44
C ALA A 67 3.90 18.96 -8.39
N ALA A 68 4.09 19.93 -7.50
CA ALA A 68 5.06 19.85 -6.41
C ALA A 68 4.77 18.73 -5.40
N ALA A 69 3.50 18.27 -5.28
CA ALA A 69 3.12 17.18 -4.39
C ALA A 69 3.79 15.85 -4.77
N ALA A 70 4.16 15.67 -6.05
CA ALA A 70 4.86 14.46 -6.50
C ALA A 70 6.20 14.23 -5.78
N ALA A 71 6.86 15.30 -5.31
CA ALA A 71 8.10 15.20 -4.53
C ALA A 71 7.91 14.50 -3.16
N ARG A 72 6.67 14.37 -2.67
CA ARG A 72 6.36 13.65 -1.43
C ARG A 72 6.27 12.14 -1.63
N VAL A 73 6.34 11.65 -2.89
CA VAL A 73 6.20 10.22 -3.21
C VAL A 73 7.57 9.59 -3.38
N ARG A 74 7.91 8.66 -2.49
CA ARG A 74 9.10 7.82 -2.58
C ARG A 74 8.72 6.50 -3.24
N THR A 75 9.40 6.13 -4.33
CA THR A 75 9.13 4.90 -5.08
C THR A 75 10.14 3.80 -4.76
N GLY A 76 9.68 2.55 -4.68
CA GLY A 76 10.51 1.38 -4.41
C GLY A 76 9.88 0.10 -4.96
N ASN A 77 10.41 -1.06 -4.53
CA ASN A 77 9.83 -2.35 -4.85
C ASN A 77 9.59 -3.18 -3.58
N THR A 78 8.75 -4.21 -3.70
CA THR A 78 8.29 -5.04 -2.58
C THR A 78 9.34 -6.01 -2.05
N GLU A 79 10.45 -6.22 -2.75
CA GLU A 79 11.53 -7.10 -2.28
C GLU A 79 12.58 -6.32 -1.46
N ASP A 80 13.02 -5.18 -1.98
CA ASP A 80 14.13 -4.44 -1.38
C ASP A 80 13.65 -3.37 -0.37
N HIS A 81 12.39 -2.93 -0.48
CA HIS A 81 11.92 -1.72 0.23
C HIS A 81 10.64 -1.92 1.04
N LEU A 82 10.16 -3.16 1.21
CA LEU A 82 8.92 -3.42 1.94
C LEU A 82 8.97 -2.90 3.38
N GLN A 83 10.15 -2.90 4.01
CA GLN A 83 10.38 -2.39 5.37
C GLN A 83 10.03 -0.90 5.53
N TRP A 84 9.95 -0.11 4.44
CA TRP A 84 9.50 1.28 4.52
C TRP A 84 8.05 1.41 4.97
N LEU A 85 7.25 0.35 4.82
CA LEU A 85 5.85 0.33 5.29
C LEU A 85 5.74 0.35 6.82
N ALA A 86 6.81 0.00 7.55
CA ALA A 86 6.84 0.07 9.01
C ALA A 86 6.63 1.49 9.56
N GLU A 87 6.93 2.52 8.77
CA GLU A 87 6.72 3.92 9.14
C GLU A 87 5.33 4.46 8.80
N CYS A 88 4.52 3.69 8.03
CA CYS A 88 3.23 4.17 7.53
C CYS A 88 2.15 4.13 8.60
N ASP A 89 1.27 5.14 8.59
CA ASP A 89 0.06 5.21 9.43
C ASP A 89 -1.12 4.50 8.74
N TRP A 90 -1.13 4.55 7.42
CA TRP A 90 -2.11 3.90 6.57
C TRP A 90 -1.38 3.20 5.41
N ILE A 91 -1.76 1.94 5.15
CA ILE A 91 -1.25 1.14 4.05
C ILE A 91 -2.42 0.73 3.17
N CYS A 92 -2.36 1.09 1.89
CA CYS A 92 -3.37 0.73 0.89
C CYS A 92 -2.80 -0.30 -0.07
N GLU A 93 -3.42 -1.48 -0.15
CA GLU A 93 -3.10 -2.51 -1.11
C GLU A 93 -3.91 -2.29 -2.40
N ALA A 94 -3.24 -2.24 -3.55
CA ALA A 94 -3.80 -2.02 -4.89
C ALA A 94 -3.14 -2.92 -5.95
N ILE A 95 -2.76 -4.16 -5.57
CA ILE A 95 -2.20 -5.15 -6.49
C ILE A 95 -3.31 -5.90 -7.25
N ILE A 96 -2.92 -6.81 -8.14
CA ILE A 96 -3.84 -7.62 -8.94
C ILE A 96 -4.86 -8.38 -8.08
N GLU A 97 -6.08 -8.57 -8.60
CA GLU A 97 -7.18 -9.26 -7.90
C GLU A 97 -7.01 -10.79 -7.90
N GLN A 98 -5.94 -11.29 -7.30
CA GLN A 98 -5.68 -12.71 -7.10
C GLN A 98 -5.47 -13.02 -5.62
N PRO A 99 -6.13 -14.04 -5.05
CA PRO A 99 -6.08 -14.32 -3.61
C PRO A 99 -4.67 -14.62 -3.09
N ALA A 100 -3.91 -15.49 -3.76
CA ALA A 100 -2.63 -15.96 -3.26
C ALA A 100 -1.56 -14.85 -3.15
N PRO A 101 -1.31 -14.00 -4.17
CA PRO A 101 -0.41 -12.86 -4.03
C PRO A 101 -0.83 -11.88 -2.94
N LYS A 102 -2.13 -11.66 -2.76
CA LYS A 102 -2.64 -10.77 -1.72
C LYS A 102 -2.40 -11.33 -0.33
N GLN A 103 -2.69 -12.62 -0.10
CA GLN A 103 -2.44 -13.28 1.19
C GLN A 103 -0.97 -13.21 1.58
N ALA A 104 -0.06 -13.52 0.64
CA ALA A 104 1.37 -13.43 0.86
C ALA A 104 1.82 -12.01 1.21
N LEU A 105 1.29 -11.01 0.49
CA LEU A 105 1.59 -9.60 0.75
C LEU A 105 1.08 -9.15 2.12
N PHE A 106 -0.18 -9.48 2.48
CA PHE A 106 -0.75 -9.10 3.77
C PHE A 106 0.02 -9.70 4.94
N ALA A 107 0.44 -10.97 4.86
CA ALA A 107 1.28 -11.59 5.89
C ALA A 107 2.63 -10.85 6.07
N ARG A 108 3.25 -10.43 4.98
CA ARG A 108 4.49 -9.64 5.01
C ARG A 108 4.27 -8.24 5.60
N ILE A 109 3.16 -7.58 5.24
CA ILE A 109 2.80 -6.26 5.79
C ILE A 109 2.52 -6.36 7.30
N GLU A 110 1.76 -7.36 7.74
CA GLU A 110 1.41 -7.55 9.15
C GLU A 110 2.65 -7.73 10.03
N ALA A 111 3.66 -8.43 9.53
CA ALA A 111 4.92 -8.63 10.25
C ALA A 111 5.75 -7.34 10.41
N LEU A 112 5.51 -6.33 9.59
CA LEU A 112 6.31 -5.10 9.53
C LEU A 112 5.58 -3.87 10.07
N MET A 113 4.24 -3.83 9.91
CA MET A 113 3.46 -2.64 10.22
C MET A 113 3.45 -2.31 11.71
N LYS A 114 3.40 -1.03 12.04
CA LYS A 114 3.21 -0.62 13.43
C LYS A 114 1.80 -0.97 13.93
N PRO A 115 1.63 -1.25 15.25
CA PRO A 115 0.33 -1.69 15.81
C PRO A 115 -0.83 -0.72 15.61
N THR A 116 -0.52 0.55 15.37
CA THR A 116 -1.51 1.61 15.15
C THR A 116 -1.84 1.85 13.69
N ALA A 117 -1.13 1.20 12.76
CA ALA A 117 -1.37 1.37 11.34
C ALA A 117 -2.69 0.74 10.90
N ILE A 118 -3.32 1.36 9.90
CA ILE A 118 -4.52 0.84 9.24
C ILE A 118 -4.10 0.23 7.90
N VAL A 119 -4.60 -0.96 7.59
CA VAL A 119 -4.41 -1.58 6.28
C VAL A 119 -5.75 -1.67 5.56
N THR A 120 -5.80 -1.24 4.31
CA THR A 120 -6.97 -1.32 3.44
C THR A 120 -6.62 -2.00 2.13
N SER A 121 -7.61 -2.57 1.46
CA SER A 121 -7.49 -3.09 0.10
C SER A 121 -8.39 -2.30 -0.84
N ASN A 122 -7.88 -2.00 -2.04
CA ASN A 122 -8.66 -1.39 -3.12
C ASN A 122 -9.42 -2.45 -3.95
N THR A 123 -9.50 -3.69 -3.49
CA THR A 123 -10.22 -4.78 -4.15
C THR A 123 -11.70 -4.72 -3.82
N SER A 124 -12.55 -4.75 -4.84
CA SER A 124 -14.01 -4.79 -4.70
C SER A 124 -14.62 -6.18 -4.90
N GLY A 125 -13.92 -7.08 -5.62
CA GLY A 125 -14.45 -8.36 -6.06
C GLY A 125 -14.18 -9.55 -5.15
N ILE A 126 -13.30 -9.44 -4.14
CA ILE A 126 -12.92 -10.56 -3.27
C ILE A 126 -13.25 -10.21 -1.82
N PRO A 127 -14.07 -11.06 -1.12
CA PRO A 127 -14.38 -10.83 0.29
C PRO A 127 -13.12 -10.78 1.15
N MET A 128 -13.01 -9.79 2.03
CA MET A 128 -11.85 -9.61 2.92
C MET A 128 -11.60 -10.84 3.81
N ALA A 129 -12.63 -11.61 4.15
CA ALA A 129 -12.50 -12.87 4.88
C ALA A 129 -11.61 -13.92 4.16
N VAL A 130 -11.46 -13.81 2.84
CA VAL A 130 -10.58 -14.69 2.06
C VAL A 130 -9.12 -14.36 2.31
N PHE A 131 -8.80 -13.09 2.54
CA PHE A 131 -7.42 -12.64 2.79
C PHE A 131 -6.98 -12.87 4.24
N SER A 132 -7.92 -12.88 5.19
CA SER A 132 -7.64 -13.12 6.60
C SER A 132 -7.46 -14.61 6.95
N LYS A 133 -7.77 -15.53 6.03
CA LYS A 133 -7.47 -16.95 6.21
C LYS A 133 -5.97 -17.18 6.04
N GLY A 134 -5.26 -17.33 7.16
CA GLY A 134 -3.81 -17.58 7.16
C GLY A 134 -2.97 -16.40 7.66
N VAL A 135 -3.55 -15.23 7.78
CA VAL A 135 -2.97 -14.14 8.59
C VAL A 135 -3.24 -14.53 10.03
N GLY A 136 -2.20 -14.97 10.74
CA GLY A 136 -2.33 -15.50 12.07
C GLY A 136 -3.00 -14.46 12.96
N ARG A 137 -4.14 -14.81 13.54
CA ARG A 137 -4.47 -14.28 14.84
C ARG A 137 -3.29 -14.67 15.72
N SER A 138 -2.29 -13.81 15.83
CA SER A 138 -1.30 -13.89 16.86
C SER A 138 -2.07 -14.05 18.14
N SER A 139 -2.03 -15.24 18.67
CA SER A 139 -2.57 -15.64 19.93
C SER A 139 -2.23 -14.56 20.95
N VAL A 140 -3.21 -13.75 21.30
CA VAL A 140 -3.21 -13.04 22.55
C VAL A 140 -3.55 -14.08 23.60
N ALA A 141 -2.58 -14.92 23.91
CA ALA A 141 -2.53 -15.62 25.17
C ALA A 141 -1.87 -14.66 26.15
N GLY A 142 -2.67 -14.12 27.04
CA GLY A 142 -2.20 -13.47 28.23
C GLY A 142 -2.35 -11.96 28.29
N SER A 143 -3.39 -11.53 29.04
CA SER A 143 -3.48 -10.28 29.79
C SER A 143 -3.75 -9.00 29.00
N SER A 144 -5.00 -8.51 29.21
CA SER A 144 -5.51 -7.16 28.98
C SER A 144 -5.45 -6.58 27.57
N ALA A 145 -6.56 -6.74 26.91
CA ALA A 145 -7.21 -5.81 25.97
C ALA A 145 -6.30 -4.74 25.31
N ARG A 146 -5.66 -5.10 24.24
CA ARG A 146 -5.51 -4.20 23.08
C ARG A 146 -5.62 -5.06 21.83
N THR A 147 -6.81 -5.09 21.32
CA THR A 147 -7.14 -5.63 20.00
C THR A 147 -6.41 -4.75 18.98
N SER A 148 -5.32 -5.24 18.38
CA SER A 148 -4.84 -4.69 17.12
C SER A 148 -5.87 -5.08 16.06
N SER A 149 -6.91 -4.26 15.94
CA SER A 149 -7.93 -4.45 14.93
C SER A 149 -7.37 -3.97 13.61
N ILE A 150 -7.08 -4.89 12.69
CA ILE A 150 -7.13 -4.56 11.27
C ILE A 150 -8.54 -4.05 11.03
N ARG A 151 -8.72 -2.74 11.00
CA ARG A 151 -10.00 -2.12 10.68
C ARG A 151 -10.12 -2.15 9.16
N HIS A 152 -10.92 -3.08 8.69
CA HIS A 152 -11.28 -3.21 7.30
C HIS A 152 -12.31 -2.14 6.95
N ALA A 153 -11.84 -1.07 6.33
CA ALA A 153 -12.74 -0.12 5.70
C ALA A 153 -12.95 -0.56 4.25
N THR A 154 -14.08 -1.19 3.98
CA THR A 154 -14.57 -1.38 2.61
C THR A 154 -15.13 -0.06 2.13
N CYS A 155 -14.50 0.54 1.14
CA CYS A 155 -15.10 1.64 0.41
C CYS A 155 -16.13 1.03 -0.57
N THR A 156 -17.40 0.96 -0.16
CA THR A 156 -18.51 0.68 -1.07
C THR A 156 -18.82 1.97 -1.82
N CYS A 157 -18.38 2.07 -3.06
CA CYS A 157 -18.96 3.01 -4.00
C CYS A 157 -20.38 2.53 -4.31
N SER A 158 -21.40 3.10 -3.68
CA SER A 158 -22.77 3.00 -4.15
C SER A 158 -22.91 3.84 -5.43
N ARG A 159 -23.46 3.20 -6.45
CA ARG A 159 -23.87 3.83 -7.71
C ARG A 159 -24.98 4.85 -7.48
#